data_932d7817e6ac48b147ae1909370c69d8
#
_entry.id   932d7817e6ac48b147ae1909370c69d8
#
_cell.length_a   1.000
_cell.length_b   1.000
_cell.length_c   1.000
_cell.angle_alpha   90.00
_cell.angle_beta   90.00
_cell.angle_gamma   90.00
#
_symmetry.space_group_name_H-M   'P 1'
#
loop_
_entity.id
_entity.type
_entity.pdbx_description
1 polymer ?
#
loop_
_entity_poly.entity_id
_entity_poly.type
_entity_poly.pdbx_seq_one_letter_code
_entity_poly.pdbx_strand_id
1 'polypeptide(L)'
;PQQRSSAASDVYKRQIFGYPGGAALHIYDAIYQQDRVQHILVRHEQAATHAADGFARATGKPGVCLVTSGPGATNAITGIATAYMDSIPLVVISGQVPNHLIGTDAFQETDMMGISRPIVKHSFLVQKPEEIPVIVKKAFHIATSGRPGPVVIDVPKNLTDPNEKFEYKFPSDLYLRSFALYDEAENSEVKKAVKLLTEAERPVIYAGGGAINSNAAEEIYEFGKLMGCPVTVSYTHLTLPTIAV
;
A
#
# COMPACT_ATOMS: atom_id res chain seq x y z
N PRO A 1 -4.46 20.89 21.29
CA PRO A 1 -4.66 20.07 20.07
C PRO A 1 -3.35 19.46 19.55
N GLN A 2 -2.22 20.19 19.61
CA GLN A 2 -0.92 19.71 19.09
C GLN A 2 -0.27 18.56 19.88
N GLN A 3 -0.53 18.44 21.19
CA GLN A 3 0.03 17.36 22.01
C GLN A 3 -0.63 15.99 21.79
N ARG A 4 -1.88 15.95 21.30
CA ARG A 4 -2.54 14.68 20.95
C ARG A 4 -2.03 14.07 19.66
N SER A 5 -1.51 14.87 18.75
CA SER A 5 -0.99 14.39 17.46
C SER A 5 0.37 13.67 17.60
N SER A 6 1.25 14.09 18.52
CA SER A 6 2.57 13.46 18.68
C SER A 6 2.50 12.10 19.37
N ALA A 7 1.70 11.95 20.43
CA ALA A 7 1.52 10.67 21.11
C ALA A 7 0.80 9.64 20.23
N ALA A 8 -0.24 10.06 19.48
CA ALA A 8 -0.89 9.19 18.50
C ALA A 8 0.06 8.77 17.37
N SER A 9 0.93 9.67 16.89
CA SER A 9 1.87 9.36 15.82
C SER A 9 2.94 8.35 16.25
N ASP A 10 3.32 8.28 17.51
CA ASP A 10 4.31 7.32 18.01
C ASP A 10 3.69 5.92 18.24
N VAL A 11 2.43 5.86 18.66
CA VAL A 11 1.71 4.59 18.84
C VAL A 11 1.48 3.88 17.50
N TYR A 12 1.28 4.61 16.40
CA TYR A 12 0.93 4.03 15.10
C TYR A 12 2.13 3.79 14.16
N LYS A 13 3.35 4.06 14.58
CA LYS A 13 4.50 4.06 13.66
C LYS A 13 4.94 2.72 13.11
N ARG A 14 4.60 1.58 13.75
CA ARG A 14 5.17 0.26 13.41
C ARG A 14 4.21 -0.87 13.76
N GLN A 15 3.03 -0.89 13.13
CA GLN A 15 2.06 -1.95 13.37
C GLN A 15 1.98 -2.91 12.18
N ILE A 16 1.86 -4.21 12.49
CA ILE A 16 1.51 -5.25 11.52
C ILE A 16 0.22 -5.91 12.01
N PHE A 17 -0.79 -5.92 11.17
CA PHE A 17 -2.05 -6.60 11.42
C PHE A 17 -1.99 -8.01 10.85
N GLY A 18 -2.43 -9.02 11.60
CA GLY A 18 -2.32 -10.36 11.07
C GLY A 18 -2.93 -11.46 11.92
N TYR A 19 -2.92 -12.65 11.33
CA TYR A 19 -3.34 -13.89 11.98
C TYR A 19 -2.28 -14.97 11.75
N PRO A 20 -1.68 -15.55 12.82
CA PRO A 20 -0.63 -16.53 12.71
C PRO A 20 -1.10 -17.82 12.04
N GLY A 21 -0.19 -18.47 11.30
CA GLY A 21 -0.42 -19.77 10.73
C GLY A 21 0.89 -20.42 10.26
N GLY A 22 0.81 -21.71 9.91
CA GLY A 22 1.95 -22.59 9.75
C GLY A 22 3.05 -22.12 8.80
N ALA A 23 2.68 -21.47 7.69
CA ALA A 23 3.66 -20.98 6.70
C ALA A 23 4.33 -19.66 7.10
N ALA A 24 3.79 -18.92 8.07
CA ALA A 24 4.33 -17.63 8.52
C ALA A 24 4.97 -17.70 9.93
N LEU A 25 5.08 -18.87 10.55
CA LEU A 25 5.52 -19.01 11.95
C LEU A 25 6.89 -18.40 12.22
N HIS A 26 7.87 -18.61 11.36
CA HIS A 26 9.21 -18.07 11.56
C HIS A 26 9.22 -16.51 11.55
N ILE A 27 8.37 -15.90 10.73
CA ILE A 27 8.21 -14.45 10.70
C ILE A 27 7.53 -13.96 11.99
N TYR A 28 6.49 -14.66 12.46
CA TYR A 28 5.83 -14.34 13.72
C TYR A 28 6.75 -14.52 14.92
N ASP A 29 7.58 -15.55 14.93
CA ASP A 29 8.58 -15.77 15.99
C ASP A 29 9.59 -14.61 16.03
N ALA A 30 10.10 -14.18 14.87
CA ALA A 30 10.99 -13.03 14.78
C ALA A 30 10.32 -11.72 15.23
N ILE A 31 9.02 -11.54 14.96
CA ILE A 31 8.26 -10.39 15.46
C ILE A 31 8.11 -10.46 16.98
N TYR A 32 7.86 -11.63 17.54
CA TYR A 32 7.70 -11.83 18.98
C TYR A 32 9.00 -11.53 19.76
N GLN A 33 10.16 -11.81 19.18
CA GLN A 33 11.48 -11.63 19.82
C GLN A 33 11.99 -10.17 19.81
N GLN A 34 11.18 -9.21 19.34
CA GLN A 34 11.56 -7.80 19.26
C GLN A 34 10.39 -6.89 19.67
N ASP A 35 10.69 -5.61 19.99
CA ASP A 35 9.72 -4.60 20.46
C ASP A 35 9.52 -3.42 19.50
N ARG A 36 10.22 -3.40 18.36
CA ARG A 36 10.18 -2.31 17.36
C ARG A 36 8.94 -2.30 16.49
N VAL A 37 8.31 -3.47 16.33
CA VAL A 37 7.10 -3.67 15.52
C VAL A 37 6.06 -4.34 16.39
N GLN A 38 4.89 -3.72 16.51
CA GLN A 38 3.77 -4.27 17.26
C GLN A 38 2.90 -5.11 16.34
N HIS A 39 2.68 -6.37 16.72
CA HIS A 39 1.70 -7.22 16.07
C HIS A 39 0.31 -6.97 16.67
N ILE A 40 -0.66 -6.68 15.82
CA ILE A 40 -2.08 -6.56 16.19
C ILE A 40 -2.79 -7.83 15.71
N LEU A 41 -3.11 -8.70 16.65
CA LEU A 41 -3.80 -9.95 16.38
C LEU A 41 -5.26 -9.69 15.99
N VAL A 42 -5.67 -10.24 14.87
CA VAL A 42 -7.07 -10.28 14.43
C VAL A 42 -7.62 -11.71 14.57
N ARG A 43 -8.92 -11.88 14.31
CA ARG A 43 -9.56 -13.22 14.32
C ARG A 43 -9.93 -13.72 12.93
N HIS A 44 -9.63 -12.94 11.90
CA HIS A 44 -9.84 -13.28 10.49
C HIS A 44 -8.95 -12.39 9.63
N GLU A 45 -8.34 -12.94 8.59
CA GLU A 45 -7.33 -12.23 7.78
C GLU A 45 -7.94 -11.10 6.95
N GLN A 46 -9.22 -11.19 6.59
CA GLN A 46 -9.95 -10.07 6.00
C GLN A 46 -9.95 -8.85 6.94
N ALA A 47 -10.14 -9.08 8.25
CA ALA A 47 -10.06 -8.00 9.23
C ALA A 47 -8.65 -7.41 9.34
N ALA A 48 -7.59 -8.22 9.15
CA ALA A 48 -6.21 -7.73 9.12
C ALA A 48 -5.98 -6.75 7.97
N THR A 49 -6.43 -7.10 6.76
CA THR A 49 -6.27 -6.22 5.59
C THR A 49 -7.12 -4.95 5.71
N HIS A 50 -8.36 -5.03 6.22
CA HIS A 50 -9.18 -3.85 6.47
C HIS A 50 -8.63 -2.96 7.58
N ALA A 51 -8.04 -3.53 8.63
CA ALA A 51 -7.38 -2.76 9.68
C ALA A 51 -6.13 -2.03 9.16
N ALA A 52 -5.33 -2.71 8.33
CA ALA A 52 -4.19 -2.11 7.65
C ALA A 52 -4.60 -1.01 6.66
N ASP A 53 -5.70 -1.21 5.92
CA ASP A 53 -6.32 -0.19 5.06
C ASP A 53 -6.77 1.02 5.89
N GLY A 54 -7.51 0.81 6.97
CA GLY A 54 -7.94 1.88 7.89
C GLY A 54 -6.75 2.64 8.49
N PHE A 55 -5.68 1.93 8.86
CA PHE A 55 -4.44 2.55 9.30
C PHE A 55 -3.83 3.46 8.22
N ALA A 56 -3.77 2.98 6.98
CA ALA A 56 -3.22 3.77 5.89
C ALA A 56 -4.04 5.04 5.62
N ARG A 57 -5.37 4.94 5.63
CA ARG A 57 -6.27 6.11 5.47
C ARG A 57 -6.10 7.13 6.60
N ALA A 58 -5.98 6.65 7.84
CA ALA A 58 -5.88 7.53 9.01
C ALA A 58 -4.52 8.22 9.16
N THR A 59 -3.45 7.60 8.66
CA THR A 59 -2.07 8.05 8.92
C THR A 59 -1.34 8.58 7.69
N GLY A 60 -1.86 8.31 6.48
CA GLY A 60 -1.15 8.57 5.22
C GLY A 60 0.07 7.66 5.00
N LYS A 61 0.28 6.64 5.84
CA LYS A 61 1.39 5.68 5.75
C LYS A 61 0.92 4.34 5.23
N PRO A 62 1.77 3.52 4.59
CA PRO A 62 1.36 2.21 4.13
C PRO A 62 0.97 1.30 5.30
N GLY A 63 -0.20 0.66 5.17
CA GLY A 63 -0.61 -0.40 6.08
C GLY A 63 0.14 -1.70 5.80
N VAL A 64 0.37 -2.51 6.82
CA VAL A 64 1.05 -3.81 6.67
C VAL A 64 0.20 -4.92 7.26
N CYS A 65 0.03 -5.98 6.47
CA CYS A 65 -0.70 -7.18 6.87
C CYS A 65 0.22 -8.41 6.74
N LEU A 66 0.14 -9.34 7.69
CA LEU A 66 0.86 -10.61 7.66
C LEU A 66 -0.12 -11.76 7.84
N VAL A 67 -0.19 -12.64 6.85
CA VAL A 67 -1.09 -13.79 6.81
C VAL A 67 -0.34 -15.07 6.46
N THR A 68 -0.93 -16.22 6.76
CA THR A 68 -0.38 -17.52 6.35
C THR A 68 -0.80 -17.88 4.91
N SER A 69 -0.31 -18.99 4.39
CA SER A 69 -0.65 -19.53 3.07
C SER A 69 -2.11 -20.01 2.98
N GLY A 70 -2.53 -20.35 1.76
CA GLY A 70 -3.83 -20.97 1.48
C GLY A 70 -4.99 -20.15 2.00
N PRO A 71 -5.79 -20.67 2.95
CA PRO A 71 -6.97 -19.96 3.44
C PRO A 71 -6.64 -18.59 4.06
N GLY A 72 -5.49 -18.42 4.68
CA GLY A 72 -5.07 -17.13 5.22
C GLY A 72 -4.83 -16.09 4.12
N ALA A 73 -4.16 -16.48 3.06
CA ALA A 73 -3.91 -15.65 1.89
C ALA A 73 -5.22 -15.30 1.15
N THR A 74 -6.08 -16.29 0.91
CA THR A 74 -7.37 -16.06 0.20
C THR A 74 -8.33 -15.21 1.01
N ASN A 75 -8.37 -15.34 2.33
CA ASN A 75 -9.17 -14.48 3.19
C ASN A 75 -8.75 -13.00 3.15
N ALA A 76 -7.50 -12.70 2.80
CA ALA A 76 -7.01 -11.33 2.68
C ALA A 76 -7.48 -10.61 1.40
N ILE A 77 -7.96 -11.35 0.39
CA ILE A 77 -8.25 -10.84 -0.96
C ILE A 77 -9.27 -9.70 -0.96
N THR A 78 -10.35 -9.80 -0.18
CA THR A 78 -11.37 -8.74 -0.11
C THR A 78 -10.77 -7.39 0.29
N GLY A 79 -9.95 -7.37 1.33
CA GLY A 79 -9.32 -6.11 1.78
C GLY A 79 -8.26 -5.60 0.79
N ILE A 80 -7.54 -6.50 0.11
CA ILE A 80 -6.61 -6.14 -0.97
C ILE A 80 -7.37 -5.47 -2.11
N ALA A 81 -8.50 -6.05 -2.55
CA ALA A 81 -9.34 -5.49 -3.61
C ALA A 81 -9.89 -4.11 -3.23
N THR A 82 -10.34 -3.93 -1.99
CA THR A 82 -10.81 -2.65 -1.46
C THR A 82 -9.69 -1.59 -1.52
N ALA A 83 -8.50 -1.92 -1.01
CA ALA A 83 -7.35 -1.02 -1.04
C ALA A 83 -6.92 -0.66 -2.47
N TYR A 84 -7.01 -1.60 -3.42
CA TYR A 84 -6.70 -1.35 -4.82
C TYR A 84 -7.68 -0.36 -5.47
N MET A 85 -8.97 -0.56 -5.26
CA MET A 85 -10.01 0.31 -5.84
C MET A 85 -9.90 1.74 -5.29
N ASP A 86 -9.61 1.88 -4.01
CA ASP A 86 -9.54 3.18 -3.33
C ASP A 86 -8.13 3.80 -3.34
N SER A 87 -7.17 3.17 -4.00
CA SER A 87 -5.78 3.67 -4.10
C SER A 87 -5.09 3.81 -2.73
N ILE A 88 -5.27 2.82 -1.85
CA ILE A 88 -4.71 2.81 -0.51
C ILE A 88 -3.39 2.03 -0.50
N PRO A 89 -2.28 2.61 0.00
CA PRO A 89 -1.00 1.92 0.07
C PRO A 89 -1.05 0.80 1.12
N LEU A 90 -0.90 -0.44 0.67
CA LEU A 90 -0.94 -1.64 1.50
C LEU A 90 0.19 -2.59 1.11
N VAL A 91 0.91 -3.13 2.08
CA VAL A 91 1.87 -4.21 1.88
C VAL A 91 1.35 -5.46 2.59
N VAL A 92 1.02 -6.48 1.82
CA VAL A 92 0.56 -7.77 2.34
C VAL A 92 1.67 -8.79 2.21
N ILE A 93 2.11 -9.32 3.34
CA ILE A 93 3.07 -10.41 3.42
C ILE A 93 2.27 -11.70 3.61
N SER A 94 2.33 -12.58 2.64
CA SER A 94 1.70 -13.89 2.69
C SER A 94 2.77 -14.96 2.89
N GLY A 95 2.55 -15.85 3.84
CA GLY A 95 3.34 -17.08 3.88
C GLY A 95 2.97 -17.99 2.71
N GLN A 96 3.91 -18.80 2.24
CA GLN A 96 3.69 -19.78 1.19
C GLN A 96 4.27 -21.14 1.60
N VAL A 97 3.81 -22.22 1.00
CA VAL A 97 4.41 -23.54 1.14
C VAL A 97 5.88 -23.51 0.71
N PRO A 98 6.74 -24.43 1.16
CA PRO A 98 8.14 -24.48 0.71
C PRO A 98 8.27 -24.46 -0.80
N ASN A 99 9.31 -23.79 -1.34
CA ASN A 99 9.53 -23.61 -2.79
C ASN A 99 9.35 -24.88 -3.61
N HIS A 100 9.87 -26.02 -3.13
CA HIS A 100 9.82 -27.29 -3.83
C HIS A 100 8.42 -27.93 -3.86
N LEU A 101 7.49 -27.42 -3.10
CA LEU A 101 6.10 -27.88 -3.05
C LEU A 101 5.14 -26.97 -3.86
N ILE A 102 5.59 -25.80 -4.29
CA ILE A 102 4.75 -24.90 -5.09
C ILE A 102 4.37 -25.57 -6.41
N GLY A 103 3.06 -25.63 -6.71
CA GLY A 103 2.52 -26.26 -7.89
C GLY A 103 2.26 -27.77 -7.76
N THR A 104 2.30 -28.30 -6.54
CA THR A 104 2.06 -29.73 -6.26
C THR A 104 0.74 -30.02 -5.56
N ASP A 105 -0.13 -29.01 -5.41
CA ASP A 105 -1.36 -29.07 -4.60
C ASP A 105 -1.08 -29.43 -3.13
N ALA A 106 -0.02 -28.87 -2.59
CA ALA A 106 0.39 -29.11 -1.20
C ALA A 106 -0.66 -28.57 -0.20
N PHE A 107 -0.62 -29.09 1.02
CA PHE A 107 -1.54 -28.67 2.07
C PHE A 107 -1.49 -27.15 2.31
N GLN A 108 -2.63 -26.49 2.19
CA GLN A 108 -2.78 -25.03 2.28
C GLN A 108 -1.93 -24.27 1.24
N GLU A 109 -1.67 -24.84 0.10
CA GLU A 109 -1.13 -24.11 -1.04
C GLU A 109 -2.21 -23.25 -1.71
N THR A 110 -1.83 -22.10 -2.20
CA THR A 110 -2.67 -21.24 -3.05
C THR A 110 -1.76 -20.41 -3.97
N ASP A 111 -2.15 -20.28 -5.23
CA ASP A 111 -1.50 -19.34 -6.15
C ASP A 111 -1.87 -17.89 -5.80
N MET A 112 -1.25 -17.37 -4.75
CA MET A 112 -1.49 -16.01 -4.27
C MET A 112 -1.11 -14.96 -5.33
N MET A 113 -0.09 -15.25 -6.16
CA MET A 113 0.32 -14.39 -7.27
C MET A 113 -0.77 -14.28 -8.32
N GLY A 114 -1.35 -15.42 -8.74
CA GLY A 114 -2.42 -15.47 -9.74
C GLY A 114 -3.70 -14.79 -9.26
N ILE A 115 -4.12 -15.10 -8.03
CA ILE A 115 -5.36 -14.54 -7.46
C ILE A 115 -5.25 -13.02 -7.24
N SER A 116 -4.13 -12.53 -6.77
CA SER A 116 -3.96 -11.11 -6.44
C SER A 116 -3.63 -10.24 -7.66
N ARG A 117 -3.14 -10.80 -8.75
CA ARG A 117 -2.66 -10.05 -9.93
C ARG A 117 -3.61 -8.94 -10.42
N PRO A 118 -4.93 -9.14 -10.55
CA PRO A 118 -5.85 -8.10 -11.05
C PRO A 118 -6.14 -6.98 -10.05
N ILE A 119 -5.77 -7.15 -8.78
CA ILE A 119 -6.14 -6.25 -7.68
C ILE A 119 -4.94 -5.74 -6.88
N VAL A 120 -3.74 -5.78 -7.47
CA VAL A 120 -2.51 -5.24 -6.86
C VAL A 120 -1.72 -4.42 -7.85
N LYS A 121 -0.89 -3.52 -7.37
CA LYS A 121 0.09 -2.83 -8.20
C LYS A 121 1.22 -3.75 -8.63
N HIS A 122 1.62 -4.62 -7.73
CA HIS A 122 2.65 -5.64 -7.99
C HIS A 122 2.54 -6.78 -6.99
N SER A 123 3.04 -7.95 -7.39
CA SER A 123 3.19 -9.09 -6.50
C SER A 123 4.58 -9.71 -6.68
N PHE A 124 5.18 -10.13 -5.58
CA PHE A 124 6.49 -10.77 -5.54
C PHE A 124 6.36 -12.18 -4.96
N LEU A 125 6.93 -13.16 -5.63
CA LEU A 125 7.23 -14.46 -5.03
C LEU A 125 8.73 -14.50 -4.73
N VAL A 126 9.08 -14.59 -3.46
CA VAL A 126 10.48 -14.67 -3.02
C VAL A 126 11.08 -16.00 -3.42
N GLN A 127 12.24 -15.97 -4.05
CA GLN A 127 12.93 -17.19 -4.51
C GLN A 127 14.13 -17.55 -3.62
N LYS A 128 14.77 -16.54 -3.00
CA LYS A 128 15.96 -16.70 -2.16
C LYS A 128 15.88 -15.79 -0.93
N PRO A 129 16.43 -16.21 0.22
CA PRO A 129 16.41 -15.40 1.44
C PRO A 129 17.05 -14.01 1.25
N GLU A 130 18.11 -13.90 0.46
CA GLU A 130 18.85 -12.66 0.20
C GLU A 130 18.01 -11.61 -0.54
N GLU A 131 16.96 -12.03 -1.22
CA GLU A 131 16.05 -11.13 -1.95
C GLU A 131 15.06 -10.42 -1.01
N ILE A 132 14.79 -10.97 0.16
CA ILE A 132 13.76 -10.44 1.09
C ILE A 132 13.96 -8.96 1.38
N PRO A 133 15.15 -8.46 1.77
CA PRO A 133 15.33 -7.04 2.07
C PRO A 133 15.05 -6.12 0.88
N VAL A 134 15.48 -6.54 -0.31
CA VAL A 134 15.26 -5.78 -1.55
C VAL A 134 13.79 -5.78 -1.95
N ILE A 135 13.14 -6.95 -1.89
CA ILE A 135 11.71 -7.10 -2.22
C ILE A 135 10.85 -6.28 -1.26
N VAL A 136 11.11 -6.35 0.05
CA VAL A 136 10.40 -5.54 1.03
C VAL A 136 10.54 -4.05 0.73
N LYS A 137 11.76 -3.56 0.49
CA LYS A 137 11.99 -2.15 0.12
C LYS A 137 11.24 -1.76 -1.15
N LYS A 138 11.28 -2.62 -2.20
CA LYS A 138 10.55 -2.40 -3.45
C LYS A 138 9.04 -2.37 -3.22
N ALA A 139 8.50 -3.28 -2.41
CA ALA A 139 7.07 -3.35 -2.13
C ALA A 139 6.55 -2.07 -1.46
N PHE A 140 7.24 -1.55 -0.45
CA PHE A 140 6.87 -0.28 0.17
C PHE A 140 6.96 0.89 -0.80
N HIS A 141 8.02 0.96 -1.60
CA HIS A 141 8.19 2.00 -2.62
C HIS A 141 7.06 1.96 -3.65
N ILE A 142 6.77 0.78 -4.22
CA ILE A 142 5.70 0.63 -5.22
C ILE A 142 4.33 0.94 -4.62
N ALA A 143 4.07 0.48 -3.38
CA ALA A 143 2.78 0.73 -2.72
C ALA A 143 2.48 2.22 -2.54
N THR A 144 3.51 3.03 -2.27
CA THR A 144 3.35 4.46 -1.94
C THR A 144 3.60 5.41 -3.11
N SER A 145 4.21 4.96 -4.20
CA SER A 145 4.62 5.82 -5.32
C SER A 145 3.55 5.93 -6.40
N GLY A 146 3.45 7.09 -7.07
CA GLY A 146 2.44 7.38 -8.09
C GLY A 146 1.03 7.23 -7.52
N ARG A 147 0.12 6.55 -8.25
CA ARG A 147 -1.17 6.16 -7.66
C ARG A 147 -0.90 5.08 -6.59
N PRO A 148 -1.15 5.33 -5.30
CA PRO A 148 -0.93 4.33 -4.26
C PRO A 148 -1.78 3.07 -4.46
N GLY A 149 -1.37 1.97 -3.83
CA GLY A 149 -2.14 0.74 -3.92
C GLY A 149 -1.44 -0.45 -3.28
N PRO A 150 -2.10 -1.61 -3.21
CA PRO A 150 -1.58 -2.79 -2.55
C PRO A 150 -0.46 -3.46 -3.35
N VAL A 151 0.49 -4.02 -2.60
CA VAL A 151 1.55 -4.91 -3.10
C VAL A 151 1.56 -6.17 -2.24
N VAL A 152 1.69 -7.32 -2.88
CA VAL A 152 1.78 -8.62 -2.21
C VAL A 152 3.21 -9.14 -2.27
N ILE A 153 3.68 -9.69 -1.15
CA ILE A 153 4.93 -10.43 -1.04
C ILE A 153 4.59 -11.84 -0.57
N ASP A 154 4.76 -12.82 -1.43
CA ASP A 154 4.53 -14.22 -1.12
C ASP A 154 5.86 -14.87 -0.73
N VAL A 155 5.95 -15.37 0.52
CA VAL A 155 7.20 -15.80 1.14
C VAL A 155 7.16 -17.28 1.46
N PRO A 156 7.85 -18.12 0.70
CA PRO A 156 7.96 -19.54 1.00
C PRO A 156 8.59 -19.81 2.36
N LYS A 157 7.97 -20.71 3.13
CA LYS A 157 8.32 -21.00 4.54
C LYS A 157 9.79 -21.36 4.74
N ASN A 158 10.35 -22.16 3.84
CA ASN A 158 11.75 -22.60 3.94
C ASN A 158 12.75 -21.44 3.81
N LEU A 159 12.38 -20.32 3.18
CA LEU A 159 13.26 -19.16 3.04
C LEU A 159 13.34 -18.30 4.30
N THR A 160 12.52 -18.60 5.29
CA THR A 160 12.52 -17.92 6.60
C THR A 160 12.95 -18.84 7.73
N ASP A 161 13.49 -20.03 7.41
CA ASP A 161 13.99 -20.98 8.41
C ASP A 161 15.16 -20.37 9.19
N PRO A 162 15.10 -20.30 10.53
CA PRO A 162 16.16 -19.70 11.33
C PRO A 162 17.49 -20.46 11.28
N ASN A 163 17.50 -21.71 10.78
CA ASN A 163 18.72 -22.47 10.57
C ASN A 163 19.45 -22.12 9.26
N GLU A 164 18.75 -21.47 8.31
CA GLU A 164 19.36 -20.97 7.09
C GLU A 164 20.12 -19.66 7.37
N LYS A 165 21.38 -19.63 6.99
CA LYS A 165 22.24 -18.46 7.18
C LYS A 165 22.40 -17.73 5.86
N PHE A 166 22.08 -16.44 5.84
CA PHE A 166 22.37 -15.54 4.72
C PHE A 166 22.91 -14.21 5.21
N GLU A 167 23.64 -13.50 4.33
CA GLU A 167 24.14 -12.18 4.64
C GLU A 167 23.02 -11.14 4.44
N TYR A 168 22.58 -10.52 5.53
CA TYR A 168 21.59 -9.47 5.46
C TYR A 168 22.22 -8.17 4.93
N LYS A 169 21.76 -7.73 3.77
CA LYS A 169 22.09 -6.43 3.20
C LYS A 169 20.82 -5.65 2.88
N PHE A 170 20.58 -4.55 3.60
CA PHE A 170 19.50 -3.67 3.22
C PHE A 170 19.98 -2.75 2.08
N PRO A 171 19.28 -2.68 0.94
CA PRO A 171 19.77 -1.93 -0.22
C PRO A 171 19.75 -0.42 0.07
N SER A 172 20.84 0.29 -0.28
CA SER A 172 20.90 1.76 -0.24
C SER A 172 19.95 2.34 -1.28
N ASP A 173 19.98 1.81 -2.49
CA ASP A 173 19.25 2.29 -3.65
C ASP A 173 18.25 1.25 -4.17
N LEU A 174 17.22 1.72 -4.87
CA LEU A 174 16.26 0.89 -5.56
C LEU A 174 16.39 1.09 -7.06
N TYR A 175 16.59 0.00 -7.78
CA TYR A 175 16.44 -0.03 -9.23
C TYR A 175 15.14 -0.74 -9.61
N LEU A 176 14.24 0.00 -10.27
CA LEU A 176 12.97 -0.51 -10.78
C LEU A 176 12.92 -0.25 -12.29
N ARG A 177 13.13 -1.32 -13.08
CA ARG A 177 13.32 -1.24 -14.54
C ARG A 177 12.18 -0.56 -15.30
N SER A 178 10.95 -0.65 -14.82
CA SER A 178 9.76 -0.21 -15.53
C SER A 178 8.89 0.75 -14.70
N PHE A 179 9.46 1.38 -13.68
CA PHE A 179 8.73 2.22 -12.76
C PHE A 179 9.37 3.61 -12.76
N ALA A 180 8.98 4.42 -13.75
CA ALA A 180 9.35 5.84 -13.80
C ALA A 180 8.19 6.67 -13.25
N LEU A 181 8.50 7.54 -12.30
CA LEU A 181 7.56 8.55 -11.81
C LEU A 181 7.86 9.86 -12.54
N TYR A 182 6.80 10.47 -13.05
CA TYR A 182 6.85 11.84 -13.57
C TYR A 182 6.32 12.75 -12.46
N ASP A 183 7.22 13.42 -11.77
CA ASP A 183 6.87 14.26 -10.62
C ASP A 183 6.49 15.70 -11.05
N GLU A 184 6.80 16.08 -12.29
CA GLU A 184 6.52 17.41 -12.84
C GLU A 184 5.83 17.32 -14.19
N ALA A 185 4.84 18.19 -14.41
CA ALA A 185 4.22 18.35 -15.70
C ALA A 185 5.11 19.18 -16.63
N GLU A 186 5.19 18.83 -17.91
CA GLU A 186 5.91 19.63 -18.89
C GLU A 186 5.24 21.00 -19.07
N ASN A 187 6.05 22.05 -19.09
CA ASN A 187 5.56 23.43 -19.28
C ASN A 187 4.73 23.63 -20.55
N SER A 188 5.02 22.86 -21.60
CA SER A 188 4.26 22.87 -22.86
C SER A 188 2.82 22.38 -22.66
N GLU A 189 2.62 21.33 -21.86
CA GLU A 189 1.31 20.77 -21.56
C GLU A 189 0.52 21.66 -20.59
N VAL A 190 1.20 22.26 -19.61
CA VAL A 190 0.60 23.26 -18.71
C VAL A 190 0.07 24.46 -19.52
N LYS A 191 0.84 24.99 -20.48
CA LYS A 191 0.39 26.08 -21.34
C LYS A 191 -0.83 25.72 -22.20
N LYS A 192 -0.89 24.49 -22.73
CA LYS A 192 -2.08 24.00 -23.45
C LYS A 192 -3.30 23.93 -22.56
N ALA A 193 -3.14 23.40 -21.34
CA ALA A 193 -4.22 23.33 -20.36
C ALA A 193 -4.74 24.71 -19.97
N VAL A 194 -3.85 25.67 -19.70
CA VAL A 194 -4.20 27.07 -19.41
C VAL A 194 -4.98 27.70 -20.57
N LYS A 195 -4.52 27.49 -21.79
CA LYS A 195 -5.24 28.00 -22.97
C LYS A 195 -6.67 27.46 -23.05
N LEU A 196 -6.84 26.14 -22.92
CA LEU A 196 -8.17 25.54 -22.96
C LEU A 196 -9.08 26.06 -21.84
N LEU A 197 -8.53 26.26 -20.64
CA LEU A 197 -9.29 26.79 -19.50
C LEU A 197 -9.71 28.25 -19.72
N THR A 198 -8.83 29.08 -20.28
CA THR A 198 -9.14 30.51 -20.55
C THR A 198 -10.14 30.71 -21.70
N GLU A 199 -10.24 29.77 -22.62
CA GLU A 199 -11.19 29.75 -23.71
C GLU A 199 -12.54 29.09 -23.32
N ALA A 200 -12.62 28.41 -22.17
CA ALA A 200 -13.81 27.71 -21.72
C ALA A 200 -14.89 28.68 -21.20
N GLU A 201 -16.11 28.55 -21.70
CA GLU A 201 -17.25 29.38 -21.25
C GLU A 201 -17.80 28.98 -19.88
N ARG A 202 -17.72 27.69 -19.54
CA ARG A 202 -18.28 27.12 -18.30
C ARG A 202 -17.35 26.06 -17.69
N PRO A 203 -16.15 26.45 -17.23
CA PRO A 203 -15.20 25.52 -16.66
C PRO A 203 -15.69 25.00 -15.32
N VAL A 204 -15.37 23.71 -14.99
CA VAL A 204 -15.64 23.06 -13.72
C VAL A 204 -14.40 22.29 -13.31
N ILE A 205 -13.96 22.44 -12.06
CA ILE A 205 -12.89 21.63 -11.49
C ILE A 205 -13.51 20.37 -10.88
N TYR A 206 -13.07 19.20 -11.34
CA TYR A 206 -13.46 17.91 -10.80
C TYR A 206 -12.27 17.29 -10.08
N ALA A 207 -12.24 17.41 -8.73
CA ALA A 207 -11.14 16.96 -7.89
C ALA A 207 -11.39 15.57 -7.35
N GLY A 208 -10.37 14.72 -7.31
CA GLY A 208 -10.42 13.35 -6.80
C GLY A 208 -9.41 13.10 -5.69
N GLY A 209 -9.28 11.82 -5.28
CA GLY A 209 -8.37 11.39 -4.20
C GLY A 209 -6.91 11.75 -4.44
N GLY A 210 -6.47 11.90 -5.70
CA GLY A 210 -5.13 12.37 -6.03
C GLY A 210 -4.82 13.75 -5.47
N ALA A 211 -5.81 14.66 -5.44
CA ALA A 211 -5.68 15.98 -4.87
C ALA A 211 -5.42 15.95 -3.35
N ILE A 212 -6.06 15.01 -2.65
CA ILE A 212 -5.80 14.81 -1.21
C ILE A 212 -4.41 14.22 -1.01
N ASN A 213 -4.07 13.17 -1.76
CA ASN A 213 -2.81 12.44 -1.59
C ASN A 213 -1.58 13.32 -1.89
N SER A 214 -1.73 14.29 -2.80
CA SER A 214 -0.70 15.28 -3.13
C SER A 214 -0.74 16.52 -2.21
N ASN A 215 -1.67 16.59 -1.26
CA ASN A 215 -1.89 17.75 -0.39
C ASN A 215 -2.17 19.05 -1.15
N ALA A 216 -2.84 18.95 -2.31
CA ALA A 216 -3.10 20.07 -3.24
C ALA A 216 -4.47 20.77 -2.99
N ALA A 217 -5.06 20.63 -1.80
CA ALA A 217 -6.38 21.17 -1.53
C ALA A 217 -6.42 22.71 -1.57
N GLU A 218 -5.38 23.35 -1.04
CA GLU A 218 -5.25 24.82 -1.03
C GLU A 218 -5.04 25.38 -2.43
N GLU A 219 -4.17 24.74 -3.23
CA GLU A 219 -3.90 25.13 -4.60
C GLU A 219 -5.15 25.01 -5.48
N ILE A 220 -5.95 23.96 -5.29
CA ILE A 220 -7.23 23.77 -6.00
C ILE A 220 -8.23 24.84 -5.58
N TYR A 221 -8.28 25.18 -4.29
CA TYR A 221 -9.14 26.23 -3.79
C TYR A 221 -8.80 27.60 -4.41
N GLU A 222 -7.53 28.02 -4.35
CA GLU A 222 -7.08 29.27 -4.92
C GLU A 222 -7.23 29.30 -6.44
N PHE A 223 -7.00 28.18 -7.13
CA PHE A 223 -7.22 28.07 -8.56
C PHE A 223 -8.70 28.21 -8.93
N GLY A 224 -9.61 27.53 -8.21
CA GLY A 224 -11.06 27.66 -8.40
C GLY A 224 -11.54 29.08 -8.21
N LYS A 225 -11.03 29.79 -7.20
CA LYS A 225 -11.30 31.19 -6.93
C LYS A 225 -10.77 32.13 -8.03
N LEU A 226 -9.53 31.88 -8.49
CA LEU A 226 -8.94 32.66 -9.60
C LEU A 226 -9.74 32.51 -10.88
N MET A 227 -10.20 31.32 -11.20
CA MET A 227 -10.97 31.00 -12.39
C MET A 227 -12.46 31.38 -12.29
N GLY A 228 -12.95 31.67 -11.08
CA GLY A 228 -14.37 31.90 -10.82
C GLY A 228 -15.25 30.70 -11.17
N CYS A 229 -14.72 29.45 -11.05
CA CYS A 229 -15.42 28.24 -11.44
C CYS A 229 -15.71 27.32 -10.24
N PRO A 230 -16.81 26.55 -10.29
CA PRO A 230 -17.14 25.64 -9.22
C PRO A 230 -16.14 24.48 -9.14
N VAL A 231 -15.87 24.05 -7.91
CA VAL A 231 -15.08 22.84 -7.63
C VAL A 231 -16.04 21.77 -7.16
N THR A 232 -16.03 20.61 -7.80
CA THR A 232 -16.78 19.42 -7.40
C THR A 232 -15.83 18.28 -7.10
N VAL A 233 -16.28 17.32 -6.29
CA VAL A 233 -15.45 16.19 -5.83
C VAL A 233 -15.97 14.88 -6.41
N SER A 234 -15.07 13.93 -6.69
CA SER A 234 -15.42 12.65 -7.31
C SER A 234 -15.95 11.63 -6.31
N TYR A 235 -15.68 11.83 -5.01
CA TYR A 235 -16.09 10.89 -3.95
C TYR A 235 -16.34 11.61 -2.63
N THR A 236 -17.30 11.13 -1.84
CA THR A 236 -17.85 11.79 -0.65
C THR A 236 -16.89 11.99 0.54
N HIS A 237 -15.69 11.44 0.48
CA HIS A 237 -14.68 11.60 1.54
C HIS A 237 -13.73 12.78 1.34
N LEU A 238 -13.86 13.49 0.24
CA LEU A 238 -13.13 14.73 0.01
C LEU A 238 -13.83 15.87 0.75
N THR A 239 -13.35 16.22 1.92
CA THR A 239 -13.68 17.49 2.55
C THR A 239 -12.77 18.60 1.98
N LEU A 240 -13.09 19.08 0.79
CA LEU A 240 -12.59 20.39 0.39
C LEU A 240 -13.36 21.43 1.21
N PRO A 241 -12.72 22.55 1.62
CA PRO A 241 -13.46 23.65 2.22
C PRO A 241 -14.56 24.04 1.24
N THR A 242 -15.82 23.94 1.70
CA THR A 242 -17.00 24.25 0.89
C THR A 242 -16.94 25.72 0.54
N ILE A 243 -16.65 26.04 -0.73
CA ILE A 243 -16.85 27.41 -1.21
C ILE A 243 -18.35 27.60 -1.36
N ALA A 244 -18.95 28.24 -0.39
CA ALA A 244 -20.25 28.85 -0.59
C ALA A 244 -20.03 30.04 -1.55
N VAL A 245 -20.42 29.85 -2.77
CA VAL A 245 -20.50 30.94 -3.76
C VAL A 245 -21.78 31.73 -3.50
#